data_6bff37f5bbc7b650dbfbde8da67c8b96
#
_entry.id   6bff37f5bbc7b650dbfbde8da67c8b96
#
_cell.length_a   1.000
_cell.length_b   1.000
_cell.length_c   1.000
_cell.angle_alpha   90.00
_cell.angle_beta   90.00
_cell.angle_gamma   90.00
#
_symmetry.space_group_name_H-M   'P 1'
#
loop_
_entity.id
_entity.type
_entity.pdbx_description
1 polymer ?
#
loop_
_entity_poly.entity_id
_entity_poly.type
_entity_poly.pdbx_seq_one_letter_code
_entity_poly.pdbx_strand_id
1 'polypeptide(L)'
;MLQVGARNMQNFALLRRLATTKKPILLKRGPSAMVKEWLLAAEYLLSGGNGQVALCERGIKTFETATRNTMDLAAVALAKELSHLPVVADPSHGTGKPSLIGSVSRAAIAAGADALLIEVHRCPERALSDGAQSLDLPQFEAVMQSLALPLRALGTSKGAPA
;
A
#
# COMPACT_ATOMS: atom_id res chain seq x y z
N MET A 1 0.76 -12.52 7.07
CA MET A 1 1.53 -11.82 6.03
C MET A 1 2.77 -11.22 6.64
N LEU A 2 3.92 -11.31 5.95
CA LEU A 2 5.15 -10.60 6.34
C LEU A 2 5.24 -9.30 5.53
N GLN A 3 5.61 -8.20 6.18
CA GLN A 3 5.78 -6.92 5.51
C GLN A 3 7.26 -6.59 5.36
N VAL A 4 7.69 -6.31 4.13
CA VAL A 4 9.01 -5.77 3.83
C VAL A 4 8.88 -4.24 3.76
N GLY A 5 9.45 -3.57 4.76
CA GLY A 5 9.43 -2.11 4.83
C GLY A 5 10.17 -1.48 3.65
N ALA A 6 9.75 -0.28 3.26
CA ALA A 6 10.27 0.42 2.08
C ALA A 6 11.80 0.58 2.06
N ARG A 7 12.44 0.77 3.24
CA ARG A 7 13.91 0.85 3.35
C ARG A 7 14.63 -0.46 3.03
N ASN A 8 13.91 -1.59 3.07
CA ASN A 8 14.41 -2.93 2.80
C ASN A 8 13.98 -3.47 1.43
N MET A 9 13.36 -2.65 0.57
CA MET A 9 12.93 -3.11 -0.75
C MET A 9 14.07 -3.72 -1.57
N GLN A 10 15.27 -3.16 -1.46
CA GLN A 10 16.48 -3.61 -2.16
C GLN A 10 17.44 -4.42 -1.26
N ASN A 11 16.98 -4.88 -0.11
CA ASN A 11 17.74 -5.80 0.73
C ASN A 11 17.62 -7.22 0.14
N PHE A 12 18.39 -7.49 -0.92
CA PHE A 12 18.31 -8.74 -1.68
C PHE A 12 18.65 -9.98 -0.84
N ALA A 13 19.47 -9.86 0.19
CA ALA A 13 19.73 -10.95 1.12
C ALA A 13 18.46 -11.31 1.91
N LEU A 14 17.73 -10.30 2.40
CA LEU A 14 16.44 -10.49 3.05
C LEU A 14 15.40 -11.06 2.08
N LEU A 15 15.31 -10.52 0.86
CA LEU A 15 14.32 -10.98 -0.14
C LEU A 15 14.56 -12.46 -0.48
N ARG A 16 15.82 -12.87 -0.73
CA ARG A 16 16.15 -14.28 -0.98
C ARG A 16 15.76 -15.18 0.20
N ARG A 17 15.96 -14.73 1.43
CA ARG A 17 15.55 -15.50 2.62
C ARG A 17 14.03 -15.60 2.73
N LEU A 18 13.30 -14.53 2.45
CA LEU A 18 11.84 -14.50 2.47
C LEU A 18 11.23 -15.34 1.33
N ALA A 19 11.87 -15.41 0.19
CA ALA A 19 11.46 -16.21 -0.94
C ALA A 19 11.28 -17.69 -0.61
N THR A 20 12.05 -18.22 0.36
CA THR A 20 11.94 -19.62 0.81
C THR A 20 10.80 -19.85 1.81
N THR A 21 10.10 -18.80 2.24
CA THR A 21 8.99 -18.93 3.19
C THR A 21 7.68 -19.22 2.46
N LYS A 22 6.72 -19.83 3.18
CA LYS A 22 5.36 -20.05 2.69
C LYS A 22 4.37 -18.98 3.16
N LYS A 23 4.87 -17.87 3.71
CA LYS A 23 4.02 -16.79 4.20
C LYS A 23 3.81 -15.73 3.11
N PRO A 24 2.60 -15.19 2.94
CA PRO A 24 2.38 -14.06 2.06
C PRO A 24 3.28 -12.87 2.43
N ILE A 25 3.78 -12.16 1.42
CA ILE A 25 4.70 -11.04 1.58
C ILE A 25 4.07 -9.79 1.00
N LEU A 26 4.08 -8.69 1.76
CA LEU A 26 3.77 -7.36 1.30
C LEU A 26 5.09 -6.60 1.09
N LEU A 27 5.42 -6.29 -0.17
CA LEU A 27 6.63 -5.58 -0.55
C LEU A 27 6.34 -4.10 -0.76
N LYS A 28 6.76 -3.24 0.18
CA LYS A 28 6.61 -1.79 0.08
C LYS A 28 7.65 -1.19 -0.86
N ARG A 29 7.21 -0.33 -1.78
CA ARG A 29 8.09 0.43 -2.68
C ARG A 29 9.05 1.33 -1.91
N GLY A 30 10.29 1.37 -2.31
CA GLY A 30 11.30 2.27 -1.77
C GLY A 30 10.98 3.73 -2.09
N PRO A 31 11.35 4.68 -1.20
CA PRO A 31 10.95 6.08 -1.34
C PRO A 31 11.53 6.80 -2.57
N SER A 32 12.57 6.24 -3.18
CA SER A 32 13.20 6.78 -4.40
C SER A 32 13.33 5.72 -5.49
N ALA A 33 12.55 4.62 -5.37
CA ALA A 33 12.64 3.50 -6.30
C ALA A 33 11.74 3.72 -7.52
N MET A 34 12.28 3.40 -8.70
CA MET A 34 11.47 3.30 -9.92
C MET A 34 10.50 2.12 -9.83
N VAL A 35 9.39 2.18 -10.57
CA VAL A 35 8.44 1.05 -10.65
C VAL A 35 9.14 -0.22 -11.13
N LYS A 36 10.04 -0.12 -12.12
CA LYS A 36 10.84 -1.25 -12.61
C LYS A 36 11.67 -1.91 -11.51
N GLU A 37 12.34 -1.12 -10.66
CA GLU A 37 13.15 -1.65 -9.55
C GLU A 37 12.28 -2.37 -8.51
N TRP A 38 11.08 -1.83 -8.26
CA TRP A 38 10.12 -2.43 -7.35
C TRP A 38 9.60 -3.78 -7.86
N LEU A 39 9.27 -3.86 -9.16
CA LEU A 39 8.87 -5.12 -9.80
C LEU A 39 10.00 -6.15 -9.81
N LEU A 40 11.23 -5.74 -10.13
CA LEU A 40 12.41 -6.62 -10.07
C LEU A 40 12.69 -7.11 -8.64
N ALA A 41 12.46 -6.28 -7.62
CA ALA A 41 12.57 -6.71 -6.23
C ALA A 41 11.50 -7.77 -5.87
N ALA A 42 10.28 -7.65 -6.39
CA ALA A 42 9.25 -8.68 -6.23
C ALA A 42 9.65 -9.98 -6.94
N GLU A 43 10.32 -9.91 -8.09
CA GLU A 43 10.80 -11.07 -8.85
C GLU A 43 11.80 -11.93 -8.05
N TYR A 44 12.61 -11.33 -7.17
CA TYR A 44 13.46 -12.10 -6.25
C TYR A 44 12.66 -13.02 -5.32
N LEU A 45 11.46 -12.59 -4.92
CA LEU A 45 10.57 -13.41 -4.08
C LEU A 45 9.92 -14.51 -4.91
N LEU A 46 9.45 -14.19 -6.10
CA LEU A 46 8.78 -15.13 -7.01
C LEU A 46 9.74 -16.22 -7.49
N SER A 47 10.92 -15.83 -7.99
CA SER A 47 11.94 -16.76 -8.50
C SER A 47 12.50 -17.69 -7.42
N GLY A 48 12.47 -17.27 -6.16
CA GLY A 48 12.85 -18.11 -5.02
C GLY A 48 11.75 -19.05 -4.54
N GLY A 49 10.57 -19.06 -5.19
CA GLY A 49 9.48 -20.02 -4.97
C GLY A 49 8.31 -19.49 -4.13
N ASN A 50 8.31 -18.22 -3.73
CA ASN A 50 7.17 -17.64 -3.03
C ASN A 50 6.26 -16.85 -3.98
N GLY A 51 5.18 -17.48 -4.47
CA GLY A 51 4.19 -16.86 -5.33
C GLY A 51 3.17 -15.98 -4.60
N GLN A 52 3.21 -15.86 -3.28
CA GLN A 52 2.26 -15.09 -2.49
C GLN A 52 2.82 -13.69 -2.19
N VAL A 53 2.95 -12.86 -3.20
CA VAL A 53 3.52 -11.51 -3.11
C VAL A 53 2.47 -10.47 -3.49
N ALA A 54 2.35 -9.44 -2.68
CA ALA A 54 1.60 -8.22 -2.99
C ALA A 54 2.55 -7.01 -2.97
N LEU A 55 2.33 -6.09 -3.88
CA LEU A 55 3.05 -4.82 -3.98
C LEU A 55 2.36 -3.76 -3.10
N CYS A 56 3.12 -2.81 -2.53
CA CYS A 56 2.52 -1.72 -1.78
C CYS A 56 3.14 -0.37 -2.16
N GLU A 57 2.35 0.46 -2.84
CA GLU A 57 2.69 1.86 -3.06
C GLU A 57 2.41 2.65 -1.78
N ARG A 58 3.41 3.35 -1.26
CA ARG A 58 3.38 4.06 0.02
C ARG A 58 3.88 5.51 -0.06
N GLY A 59 3.97 6.04 -1.26
CA GLY A 59 4.50 7.36 -1.54
C GLY A 59 6.02 7.38 -1.75
N ILE A 60 6.45 8.28 -2.60
CA ILE A 60 7.85 8.52 -2.95
C ILE A 60 8.31 9.89 -2.43
N LYS A 61 9.62 10.05 -2.26
CA LYS A 61 10.22 11.35 -1.95
C LYS A 61 10.24 12.23 -3.19
N THR A 62 9.74 13.44 -3.02
CA THR A 62 9.80 14.50 -4.03
C THR A 62 10.23 15.81 -3.36
N PHE A 63 10.20 16.89 -4.11
CA PHE A 63 10.45 18.25 -3.59
C PHE A 63 9.32 18.78 -2.70
N GLU A 64 8.12 18.15 -2.73
CA GLU A 64 6.97 18.60 -1.93
C GLU A 64 7.20 18.33 -0.43
N THR A 65 6.97 19.33 0.38
CA THR A 65 7.16 19.29 1.84
C THR A 65 5.87 19.35 2.63
N ALA A 66 4.74 19.69 1.98
CA ALA A 66 3.45 19.79 2.64
C ALA A 66 2.86 18.42 3.04
N THR A 67 3.34 17.35 2.43
CA THR A 67 3.02 15.96 2.79
C THR A 67 4.28 15.17 3.11
N ARG A 68 4.14 14.08 3.85
CA ARG A 68 5.28 13.21 4.23
C ARG A 68 5.99 12.63 3.01
N ASN A 69 5.22 12.21 2.01
CA ASN A 69 5.65 11.73 0.71
C ASN A 69 4.61 12.16 -0.34
N THR A 70 4.94 12.00 -1.62
CA THR A 70 3.98 12.15 -2.71
C THR A 70 3.43 10.77 -3.07
N MET A 71 2.12 10.58 -2.94
CA MET A 71 1.46 9.33 -3.32
C MET A 71 1.45 9.20 -4.85
N ASP A 72 2.11 8.17 -5.39
CA ASP A 72 2.26 7.96 -6.83
C ASP A 72 1.14 7.03 -7.35
N LEU A 73 -0.02 7.62 -7.64
CA LEU A 73 -1.17 6.85 -8.16
C LEU A 73 -0.93 6.34 -9.57
N ALA A 74 -0.11 7.02 -10.37
CA ALA A 74 0.26 6.53 -11.69
C ALA A 74 1.06 5.22 -11.59
N ALA A 75 1.91 5.09 -10.57
CA ALA A 75 2.62 3.83 -10.31
C ALA A 75 1.69 2.68 -9.91
N VAL A 76 0.56 2.97 -9.24
CA VAL A 76 -0.47 1.94 -8.96
C VAL A 76 -1.03 1.39 -10.27
N ALA A 77 -1.50 2.26 -11.16
CA ALA A 77 -2.04 1.86 -12.46
C ALA A 77 -0.99 1.13 -13.31
N LEU A 78 0.24 1.66 -13.37
CA LEU A 78 1.32 1.07 -14.14
C LEU A 78 1.73 -0.32 -13.60
N ALA A 79 1.78 -0.50 -12.30
CA ALA A 79 2.08 -1.81 -11.71
C ALA A 79 0.98 -2.85 -12.01
N LYS A 80 -0.27 -2.44 -12.08
CA LYS A 80 -1.41 -3.29 -12.52
C LYS A 80 -1.32 -3.68 -13.99
N GLU A 81 -0.78 -2.80 -14.85
CA GLU A 81 -0.56 -3.08 -16.27
C GLU A 81 0.61 -4.05 -16.48
N LEU A 82 1.71 -3.85 -15.74
CA LEU A 82 2.96 -4.57 -15.93
C LEU A 82 3.05 -5.90 -15.16
N SER A 83 2.16 -6.14 -14.20
CA SER A 83 2.25 -7.30 -13.30
C SER A 83 0.87 -7.87 -12.95
N HIS A 84 0.84 -9.18 -12.72
CA HIS A 84 -0.33 -9.89 -12.18
C HIS A 84 -0.46 -9.76 -10.65
N LEU A 85 0.53 -9.17 -9.98
CA LEU A 85 0.54 -9.09 -8.52
C LEU A 85 -0.50 -8.10 -8.00
N PRO A 86 -1.16 -8.40 -6.87
CA PRO A 86 -2.03 -7.44 -6.21
C PRO A 86 -1.25 -6.18 -5.80
N VAL A 87 -1.87 -5.02 -5.97
CA VAL A 87 -1.30 -3.72 -5.59
C VAL A 87 -2.11 -3.13 -4.44
N VAL A 88 -1.43 -2.90 -3.33
CA VAL A 88 -1.94 -2.23 -2.13
C VAL A 88 -1.51 -0.77 -2.16
N ALA A 89 -2.39 0.15 -1.78
CA ALA A 89 -2.04 1.53 -1.56
C ALA A 89 -2.02 1.86 -0.06
N ASP A 90 -0.99 2.58 0.38
CA ASP A 90 -0.79 3.00 1.77
C ASP A 90 -0.85 4.53 1.86
N PRO A 91 -2.06 5.12 1.94
CA PRO A 91 -2.24 6.57 2.02
C PRO A 91 -1.76 7.16 3.34
N SER A 92 -1.69 6.37 4.42
CA SER A 92 -1.19 6.83 5.72
C SER A 92 0.27 7.26 5.63
N HIS A 93 1.13 6.40 5.09
CA HIS A 93 2.53 6.74 4.85
C HIS A 93 2.70 7.65 3.61
N GLY A 94 1.84 7.51 2.61
CA GLY A 94 1.87 8.33 1.39
C GLY A 94 1.70 9.80 1.73
N THR A 95 0.68 10.14 2.49
CA THR A 95 0.36 11.55 2.83
C THR A 95 0.98 12.02 4.14
N GLY A 96 1.03 11.16 5.16
CA GLY A 96 1.39 11.51 6.53
C GLY A 96 0.36 12.40 7.22
N LYS A 97 -0.85 12.55 6.65
CA LYS A 97 -1.91 13.42 7.14
C LYS A 97 -3.26 12.71 7.20
N PRO A 98 -3.87 12.56 8.39
CA PRO A 98 -5.18 11.92 8.56
C PRO A 98 -6.27 12.51 7.66
N SER A 99 -6.29 13.84 7.49
CA SER A 99 -7.29 14.56 6.68
C SER A 99 -7.27 14.19 5.19
N LEU A 100 -6.17 13.68 4.67
CA LEU A 100 -6.01 13.32 3.25
C LEU A 100 -6.28 11.84 2.98
N ILE A 101 -6.28 10.98 4.00
CA ILE A 101 -6.37 9.53 3.83
C ILE A 101 -7.62 9.14 3.05
N GLY A 102 -8.79 9.65 3.40
CA GLY A 102 -10.04 9.31 2.71
C GLY A 102 -10.04 9.65 1.22
N SER A 103 -9.57 10.85 0.86
CA SER A 103 -9.52 11.30 -0.54
C SER A 103 -8.52 10.50 -1.36
N VAL A 104 -7.32 10.26 -0.80
CA VAL A 104 -6.27 9.49 -1.48
C VAL A 104 -6.64 8.01 -1.57
N SER A 105 -7.34 7.46 -0.57
CA SER A 105 -7.87 6.09 -0.63
C SER A 105 -8.85 5.90 -1.80
N ARG A 106 -9.81 6.82 -1.97
CA ARG A 106 -10.75 6.78 -3.11
C ARG A 106 -10.01 6.86 -4.45
N ALA A 107 -9.05 7.76 -4.55
CA ALA A 107 -8.24 7.92 -5.76
C ALA A 107 -7.39 6.68 -6.06
N ALA A 108 -6.83 6.04 -5.04
CA ALA A 108 -6.05 4.80 -5.19
C ALA A 108 -6.91 3.62 -5.70
N ILE A 109 -8.14 3.48 -5.17
CA ILE A 109 -9.09 2.48 -5.66
C ILE A 109 -9.46 2.76 -7.11
N ALA A 110 -9.74 4.02 -7.46
CA ALA A 110 -10.05 4.40 -8.84
C ALA A 110 -8.86 4.17 -9.79
N ALA A 111 -7.62 4.29 -9.30
CA ALA A 111 -6.41 3.95 -10.05
C ALA A 111 -6.15 2.43 -10.16
N GLY A 112 -6.98 1.59 -9.55
CA GLY A 112 -6.91 0.14 -9.66
C GLY A 112 -6.21 -0.59 -8.50
N ALA A 113 -6.02 0.06 -7.35
CA ALA A 113 -5.51 -0.63 -6.17
C ALA A 113 -6.48 -1.74 -5.71
N ASP A 114 -5.95 -2.93 -5.42
CA ASP A 114 -6.72 -4.09 -4.95
C ASP A 114 -7.04 -4.00 -3.45
N ALA A 115 -6.25 -3.26 -2.70
CA ALA A 115 -6.42 -3.09 -1.25
C ALA A 115 -5.82 -1.78 -0.75
N LEU A 116 -6.19 -1.41 0.47
CA LEU A 116 -5.65 -0.27 1.20
C LEU A 116 -4.95 -0.75 2.47
N LEU A 117 -3.88 -0.08 2.84
CA LEU A 117 -3.20 -0.22 4.12
C LEU A 117 -3.33 1.12 4.87
N ILE A 118 -4.09 1.13 5.95
CA ILE A 118 -4.38 2.36 6.72
C ILE A 118 -3.96 2.15 8.16
N GLU A 119 -3.23 3.11 8.72
CA GLU A 119 -2.88 3.12 10.13
C GLU A 119 -4.03 3.64 10.97
N VAL A 120 -4.45 2.87 11.97
CA VAL A 120 -5.54 3.18 12.87
C VAL A 120 -5.09 2.94 14.31
N HIS A 121 -5.37 3.89 15.18
CA HIS A 121 -5.10 3.75 16.60
C HIS A 121 -6.26 4.35 17.40
N ARG A 122 -6.70 3.69 18.47
CA ARG A 122 -7.82 4.19 19.31
C ARG A 122 -7.57 5.57 19.93
N CYS A 123 -6.29 5.98 20.04
CA CYS A 123 -5.85 7.23 20.64
C CYS A 123 -4.52 7.62 19.93
N PRO A 124 -4.57 8.21 18.71
CA PRO A 124 -3.39 8.45 17.86
C PRO A 124 -2.25 9.19 18.56
N GLU A 125 -2.57 10.15 19.43
CA GLU A 125 -1.61 10.93 20.23
C GLU A 125 -0.82 10.09 21.25
N ARG A 126 -1.30 8.87 21.55
CA ARG A 126 -0.64 7.91 22.43
C ARG A 126 0.00 6.75 21.69
N ALA A 127 -0.02 6.77 20.36
CA ALA A 127 0.62 5.74 19.57
C ALA A 127 2.14 5.75 19.75
N LEU A 128 2.74 4.57 19.87
CA LEU A 128 4.19 4.43 20.03
C LEU A 128 4.96 4.80 18.77
N SER A 129 4.32 4.74 17.61
CA SER A 129 4.87 5.15 16.31
C SER A 129 3.76 5.67 15.41
N ASP A 130 4.13 6.53 14.46
CA ASP A 130 3.28 7.01 13.37
C ASP A 130 1.90 7.59 13.78
N GLY A 131 1.74 8.03 15.03
CA GLY A 131 0.49 8.58 15.57
C GLY A 131 -0.03 9.78 14.78
N ALA A 132 0.87 10.64 14.32
CA ALA A 132 0.52 11.86 13.56
C ALA A 132 -0.24 11.56 12.25
N GLN A 133 -0.11 10.37 11.69
CA GLN A 133 -0.77 9.92 10.45
C GLN A 133 -1.86 8.88 10.69
N SER A 134 -2.01 8.39 11.91
CA SER A 134 -3.02 7.39 12.25
C SER A 134 -4.41 8.02 12.35
N LEU A 135 -5.42 7.30 11.86
CA LEU A 135 -6.81 7.61 12.11
C LEU A 135 -7.23 7.11 13.50
N ASP A 136 -8.17 7.80 14.12
CA ASP A 136 -8.96 7.20 15.20
C ASP A 136 -10.06 6.29 14.63
N LEU A 137 -10.81 5.60 15.52
CA LEU A 137 -11.84 4.66 15.08
C LEU A 137 -13.01 5.34 14.34
N PRO A 138 -13.56 6.48 14.80
CA PRO A 138 -14.59 7.22 14.08
C PRO A 138 -14.12 7.71 12.69
N GLN A 139 -12.89 8.22 12.60
CA GLN A 139 -12.32 8.66 11.33
C GLN A 139 -12.16 7.48 10.35
N PHE A 140 -11.69 6.33 10.84
CA PHE A 140 -11.58 5.12 10.02
C PHE A 140 -12.94 4.66 9.52
N GLU A 141 -13.97 4.64 10.38
CA GLU A 141 -15.34 4.29 9.99
C GLU A 141 -15.85 5.23 8.89
N ALA A 142 -15.66 6.54 9.04
CA ALA A 142 -16.04 7.52 8.02
C ALA A 142 -15.32 7.29 6.68
N VAL A 143 -14.03 6.95 6.71
CA VAL A 143 -13.28 6.59 5.50
C VAL A 143 -13.90 5.34 4.86
N MET A 144 -14.14 4.27 5.61
CA MET A 144 -14.72 3.02 5.08
C MET A 144 -16.10 3.24 4.46
N GLN A 145 -16.96 4.04 5.10
CA GLN A 145 -18.27 4.41 4.53
C GLN A 145 -18.12 5.17 3.21
N SER A 146 -17.14 6.08 3.12
CA SER A 146 -16.88 6.86 1.90
C SER A 146 -16.37 6.02 0.73
N LEU A 147 -15.83 4.83 0.99
CA LEU A 147 -15.31 3.91 -0.02
C LEU A 147 -16.38 2.99 -0.61
N ALA A 148 -17.54 2.85 0.03
CA ALA A 148 -18.60 1.95 -0.41
C ALA A 148 -19.16 2.29 -1.79
N LEU A 149 -19.28 3.58 -2.14
CA LEU A 149 -19.76 4.05 -3.44
C LEU A 149 -18.75 3.76 -4.58
N PRO A 150 -17.47 4.16 -4.47
CA PRO A 150 -16.46 3.82 -5.48
C PRO A 150 -16.34 2.33 -5.75
N LEU A 151 -16.35 1.49 -4.71
CA LEU A 151 -16.27 0.04 -4.86
C LEU A 151 -17.45 -0.54 -5.65
N ARG A 152 -18.66 -0.05 -5.41
CA ARG A 152 -19.85 -0.46 -6.18
C ARG A 152 -19.78 -0.02 -7.65
N ALA A 153 -19.32 1.20 -7.91
CA ALA A 153 -19.20 1.74 -9.26
C ALA A 153 -18.18 0.97 -10.12
N LEU A 154 -17.12 0.44 -9.50
CA LEU A 154 -16.09 -0.37 -10.18
C LEU A 154 -16.47 -1.85 -10.34
N GLY A 155 -17.69 -2.24 -9.96
CA GLY A 155 -18.18 -3.61 -10.12
C GLY A 155 -17.51 -4.64 -9.19
N THR A 156 -16.83 -4.19 -8.15
CA THR A 156 -16.16 -5.05 -7.16
C THR A 156 -17.14 -5.68 -6.16
N SER A 157 -18.46 -5.55 -6.38
CA SER A 157 -19.51 -6.18 -5.58
C SER A 157 -19.73 -7.67 -5.92
N LYS A 158 -18.68 -8.41 -6.29
CA LYS A 158 -18.75 -9.86 -6.41
C LYS A 158 -18.42 -10.51 -5.08
N GLY A 159 -19.47 -10.88 -4.33
CA GLY A 159 -19.33 -11.76 -3.18
C GLY A 159 -20.24 -11.45 -2.00
N ALA A 160 -21.56 -11.30 -2.23
CA ALA A 160 -22.52 -11.74 -1.23
C ALA A 160 -22.86 -13.20 -1.58
N PRO A 161 -22.56 -14.19 -0.73
CA PRO A 161 -23.14 -15.53 -0.93
C PRO A 161 -24.65 -15.42 -0.75
N ALA A 162 -25.38 -16.09 -1.64
CA ALA A 162 -26.82 -16.32 -1.53
C ALA A 162 -27.11 -17.19 -0.31
#